data_010cc10ea781d91fe55a3f45bb16a178
#
_entry.id   010cc10ea781d91fe55a3f45bb16a178
#
_cell.length_a   1.000
_cell.length_b   1.000
_cell.length_c   1.000
_cell.angle_alpha   90.00
_cell.angle_beta   90.00
_cell.angle_gamma   90.00
#
_symmetry.space_group_name_H-M   'P 1'
#
loop_
_entity.id
_entity.type
_entity.pdbx_description
1 polymer ?
#
loop_
_entity_poly.entity_id
_entity_poly.type
_entity_poly.pdbx_seq_one_letter_code
_entity_poly.pdbx_strand_id
1 'polypeptide(L)'
;MTTNNLIDIALHIPTPDAALTVAYSPIRLNLAGRQPLELRLTAPASGHKLPIVILSHGYGPSNYLPSKDGYAPLAQFWAERGFAVIQPTHASSRVGGLPAETEGAPFFWRERVEEVRAILDRLIEVEGQAPAVAGRLDHGSIAAVGHSLGGHTVSLLLGARLHGEVSGDSRISAGILLTAPGRGGKDLTDENEARFPFFDLDFAHLVTPSLVVCGADDNPRFTSRGPEWHADAYHDGPGARALLTLHGVGHGLGGIAGLDAKETEVEVPDGLEATKRMTLAWLRTILGYDAAAWTSACAALAGPASTLGQVEEKSSG
;
A
#
# COMPACT_ATOMS: atom_id res chain seq x y z
N MET A 1 10.17 -37.76 -3.68
CA MET A 1 10.84 -36.45 -3.59
C MET A 1 9.82 -35.49 -3.01
N THR A 2 9.94 -35.12 -1.74
CA THR A 2 9.12 -34.08 -1.16
C THR A 2 9.58 -32.77 -1.78
N THR A 3 8.77 -32.20 -2.68
CA THR A 3 8.94 -30.82 -3.13
C THR A 3 8.78 -29.93 -1.90
N ASN A 4 9.86 -29.29 -1.50
CA ASN A 4 9.83 -28.34 -0.39
C ASN A 4 9.21 -27.04 -0.93
N ASN A 5 7.89 -27.04 -1.12
CA ASN A 5 7.16 -25.88 -1.59
C ASN A 5 6.98 -24.94 -0.40
N LEU A 6 7.76 -23.88 -0.36
CA LEU A 6 7.62 -22.78 0.62
C LEU A 6 6.30 -22.00 0.38
N ILE A 7 5.71 -22.13 -0.80
CA ILE A 7 4.42 -21.57 -1.19
C ILE A 7 3.57 -22.73 -1.68
N ASP A 8 2.47 -22.99 -1.03
CA ASP A 8 1.56 -24.09 -1.38
C ASP A 8 0.09 -23.68 -1.17
N ILE A 9 -0.26 -23.34 0.06
CA ILE A 9 -1.64 -23.06 0.45
C ILE A 9 -2.17 -21.81 -0.24
N ALA A 10 -1.36 -20.75 -0.33
CA ALA A 10 -1.75 -19.50 -0.99
C ALA A 10 -2.02 -19.66 -2.49
N LEU A 11 -1.49 -20.70 -3.13
CA LEU A 11 -1.74 -20.95 -4.57
C LEU A 11 -3.19 -21.29 -4.88
N HIS A 12 -3.98 -21.67 -3.88
CA HIS A 12 -5.42 -21.87 -4.04
C HIS A 12 -6.19 -20.56 -4.28
N ILE A 13 -5.62 -19.41 -3.90
CA ILE A 13 -6.24 -18.10 -4.18
C ILE A 13 -6.00 -17.78 -5.65
N PRO A 14 -7.06 -17.67 -6.49
CA PRO A 14 -6.90 -17.56 -7.93
C PRO A 14 -6.31 -16.22 -8.36
N THR A 15 -5.48 -16.24 -9.40
CA THR A 15 -4.93 -15.06 -10.05
C THR A 15 -4.82 -15.28 -11.56
N PRO A 16 -4.87 -14.24 -12.39
CA PRO A 16 -4.54 -14.36 -13.80
C PRO A 16 -3.05 -14.71 -13.98
N ASP A 17 -2.73 -15.23 -15.17
CA ASP A 17 -1.35 -15.50 -15.56
C ASP A 17 -0.50 -14.24 -15.57
N ALA A 18 0.79 -14.41 -15.29
CA ALA A 18 1.76 -13.34 -15.33
C ALA A 18 2.10 -12.93 -16.77
N ALA A 19 2.11 -11.62 -17.02
CA ALA A 19 2.56 -11.04 -18.28
C ALA A 19 3.99 -10.46 -18.13
N LEU A 20 4.66 -10.25 -19.27
CA LEU A 20 5.92 -9.51 -19.29
C LEU A 20 5.71 -8.06 -18.86
N THR A 21 6.68 -7.51 -18.15
CA THR A 21 6.67 -6.15 -17.65
C THR A 21 7.84 -5.34 -18.16
N VAL A 22 7.69 -4.02 -18.11
CA VAL A 22 8.76 -3.04 -18.28
C VAL A 22 8.84 -2.15 -17.05
N ALA A 23 10.04 -1.68 -16.72
CA ALA A 23 10.22 -0.76 -15.60
C ALA A 23 11.13 0.42 -15.99
N TYR A 24 10.77 1.61 -15.52
CA TYR A 24 11.53 2.84 -15.67
C TYR A 24 11.88 3.40 -14.30
N SER A 25 13.17 3.60 -14.06
CA SER A 25 13.71 4.14 -12.81
C SER A 25 15.08 4.79 -13.05
N PRO A 26 15.36 6.01 -12.57
CA PRO A 26 14.37 6.88 -11.97
C PRO A 26 13.56 7.69 -13.00
N ILE A 27 12.28 7.88 -12.75
CA ILE A 27 11.50 8.97 -13.32
C ILE A 27 11.60 10.14 -12.34
N ARG A 28 11.76 11.36 -12.81
CA ARG A 28 11.99 12.54 -11.95
C ARG A 28 10.93 13.59 -12.15
N LEU A 29 10.29 14.00 -11.03
CA LEU A 29 9.40 15.14 -10.99
C LEU A 29 10.05 16.28 -10.20
N ASN A 30 10.28 17.42 -10.85
CA ASN A 30 10.89 18.60 -10.21
C ASN A 30 9.85 19.25 -9.26
N LEU A 31 10.13 19.26 -7.98
CA LEU A 31 9.33 19.95 -6.96
C LEU A 31 10.02 21.28 -6.59
N ALA A 32 9.21 22.33 -6.39
CA ALA A 32 9.75 23.63 -6.05
C ALA A 32 10.48 23.60 -4.69
N GLY A 33 11.66 24.20 -4.63
CA GLY A 33 12.42 24.37 -3.39
C GLY A 33 13.09 23.11 -2.82
N ARG A 34 13.06 21.96 -3.55
CA ARG A 34 13.68 20.71 -3.08
C ARG A 34 14.24 19.86 -4.23
N GLN A 35 14.93 18.79 -3.88
CA GLN A 35 15.39 17.80 -4.84
C GLN A 35 14.19 17.18 -5.59
N PRO A 36 14.38 16.77 -6.87
CA PRO A 36 13.35 16.09 -7.62
C PRO A 36 12.83 14.86 -6.89
N LEU A 37 11.51 14.67 -6.91
CA LEU A 37 10.91 13.44 -6.46
C LEU A 37 11.24 12.33 -7.45
N GLU A 38 11.94 11.30 -6.99
CA GLU A 38 12.24 10.13 -7.79
C GLU A 38 11.16 9.06 -7.68
N LEU A 39 10.78 8.53 -8.83
CA LEU A 39 9.77 7.48 -8.96
C LEU A 39 10.34 6.27 -9.70
N ARG A 40 9.73 5.12 -9.42
CA ARG A 40 9.79 3.93 -10.29
C ARG A 40 8.39 3.68 -10.85
N LEU A 41 8.30 3.42 -12.14
CA LEU A 41 7.10 2.95 -12.82
C LEU A 41 7.35 1.54 -13.35
N THR A 42 6.54 0.58 -12.91
CA THR A 42 6.55 -0.80 -13.42
C THR A 42 5.18 -1.10 -14.02
N ALA A 43 5.12 -1.58 -15.26
CA ALA A 43 3.86 -1.80 -15.97
C ALA A 43 3.94 -3.02 -16.90
N PRO A 44 2.82 -3.58 -17.34
CA PRO A 44 2.81 -4.59 -18.38
C PRO A 44 3.47 -4.09 -19.68
N ALA A 45 4.24 -4.94 -20.33
CA ALA A 45 4.90 -4.61 -21.61
C ALA A 45 3.88 -4.37 -22.75
N SER A 46 2.64 -4.84 -22.60
CA SER A 46 1.55 -4.69 -23.58
C SER A 46 0.23 -4.29 -22.91
N GLY A 47 -0.80 -4.02 -23.70
CA GLY A 47 -2.12 -3.60 -23.19
C GLY A 47 -2.30 -2.09 -23.20
N HIS A 48 -3.55 -1.65 -22.98
CA HIS A 48 -3.97 -0.25 -22.93
C HIS A 48 -4.94 -0.05 -21.77
N LYS A 49 -5.18 1.20 -21.37
CA LYS A 49 -6.01 1.55 -20.21
C LYS A 49 -5.55 0.80 -18.95
N LEU A 50 -4.26 0.83 -18.70
CA LEU A 50 -3.67 0.20 -17.53
C LEU A 50 -4.07 0.98 -16.29
N PRO A 51 -4.78 0.37 -15.32
CA PRO A 51 -5.10 1.04 -14.07
C PRO A 51 -3.82 1.34 -13.30
N ILE A 52 -3.83 2.45 -12.57
CA ILE A 52 -2.68 2.96 -11.86
C ILE A 52 -2.78 2.56 -10.39
N VAL A 53 -1.69 2.04 -9.84
CA VAL A 53 -1.50 1.86 -8.40
C VAL A 53 -0.36 2.75 -7.94
N ILE A 54 -0.63 3.69 -7.02
CA ILE A 54 0.42 4.42 -6.32
C ILE A 54 0.74 3.68 -5.04
N LEU A 55 1.98 3.16 -4.92
CA LEU A 55 2.42 2.38 -3.77
C LEU A 55 3.31 3.24 -2.86
N SER A 56 2.74 3.69 -1.74
CA SER A 56 3.41 4.49 -0.72
C SER A 56 4.10 3.58 0.30
N HIS A 57 5.43 3.68 0.36
CA HIS A 57 6.27 2.86 1.25
C HIS A 57 6.15 3.23 2.73
N GLY A 58 6.56 2.34 3.64
CA GLY A 58 6.67 2.57 5.08
C GLY A 58 7.76 3.58 5.46
N TYR A 59 8.09 3.67 6.74
CA TYR A 59 9.12 4.59 7.24
C TYR A 59 10.52 4.01 7.01
N GLY A 60 11.20 4.52 5.99
CA GLY A 60 12.62 4.32 5.74
C GLY A 60 13.15 2.87 5.83
N PRO A 61 12.54 1.89 5.12
CA PRO A 61 12.83 0.48 5.38
C PRO A 61 14.27 0.08 5.05
N SER A 62 14.89 0.65 4.03
CA SER A 62 16.25 0.32 3.62
C SER A 62 17.27 1.40 3.95
N ASN A 63 18.47 0.99 4.38
CA ASN A 63 19.63 1.87 4.54
C ASN A 63 20.48 1.97 3.27
N TYR A 64 20.16 1.20 2.23
CA TYR A 64 20.99 1.03 1.03
C TYR A 64 20.29 1.43 -0.26
N LEU A 65 18.96 1.23 -0.32
CA LEU A 65 18.16 1.47 -1.51
C LEU A 65 17.19 2.63 -1.32
N PRO A 66 17.00 3.50 -2.33
CA PRO A 66 15.88 4.43 -2.36
C PRO A 66 14.55 3.67 -2.27
N SER A 67 13.59 4.22 -1.53
CA SER A 67 12.35 3.46 -1.22
C SER A 67 11.49 3.12 -2.44
N LYS A 68 11.64 3.86 -3.57
CA LYS A 68 11.02 3.49 -4.87
C LYS A 68 11.47 2.12 -5.40
N ASP A 69 12.62 1.63 -4.98
CA ASP A 69 13.18 0.36 -5.42
C ASP A 69 12.87 -0.79 -4.44
N GLY A 70 12.25 -0.49 -3.30
CA GLY A 70 11.67 -1.46 -2.37
C GLY A 70 10.30 -1.97 -2.84
N TYR A 71 9.68 -2.84 -2.04
CA TYR A 71 8.32 -3.40 -2.27
C TYR A 71 8.17 -4.11 -3.63
N ALA A 72 9.28 -4.55 -4.20
CA ALA A 72 9.28 -5.29 -5.46
C ALA A 72 8.34 -6.52 -5.47
N PRO A 73 8.18 -7.29 -4.35
CA PRO A 73 7.25 -8.41 -4.31
C PRO A 73 5.81 -8.03 -4.65
N LEU A 74 5.33 -6.86 -4.20
CA LEU A 74 3.99 -6.37 -4.54
C LEU A 74 3.95 -5.71 -5.92
N ALA A 75 4.85 -4.76 -6.15
CA ALA A 75 4.85 -3.94 -7.36
C ALA A 75 4.99 -4.77 -8.63
N GLN A 76 5.94 -5.72 -8.63
CA GLN A 76 6.16 -6.62 -9.75
C GLN A 76 4.95 -7.55 -9.97
N PHE A 77 4.40 -8.11 -8.88
CA PHE A 77 3.26 -9.03 -8.95
C PHE A 77 2.01 -8.38 -9.55
N TRP A 78 1.72 -7.13 -9.15
CA TRP A 78 0.58 -6.40 -9.69
C TRP A 78 0.83 -5.95 -11.14
N ALA A 79 2.06 -5.54 -11.45
CA ALA A 79 2.42 -5.16 -12.81
C ALA A 79 2.31 -6.34 -13.79
N GLU A 80 2.77 -7.52 -13.41
CA GLU A 80 2.61 -8.75 -14.19
C GLU A 80 1.13 -9.09 -14.45
N ARG A 81 0.20 -8.55 -13.66
CA ARG A 81 -1.24 -8.84 -13.71
C ARG A 81 -2.11 -7.65 -14.10
N GLY A 82 -1.51 -6.71 -14.83
CA GLY A 82 -2.27 -5.71 -15.57
C GLY A 82 -2.24 -4.29 -15.00
N PHE A 83 -1.51 -4.02 -13.91
CA PHE A 83 -1.46 -2.69 -13.29
C PHE A 83 -0.19 -1.93 -13.64
N ALA A 84 -0.30 -0.61 -13.78
CA ALA A 84 0.86 0.28 -13.79
C ALA A 84 1.12 0.74 -12.34
N VAL A 85 2.25 0.33 -11.77
CA VAL A 85 2.60 0.62 -10.38
C VAL A 85 3.62 1.74 -10.32
N ILE A 86 3.29 2.83 -9.66
CA ILE A 86 4.14 3.99 -9.43
C ILE A 86 4.59 4.00 -7.97
N GLN A 87 5.89 3.97 -7.74
CA GLN A 87 6.51 3.96 -6.42
C GLN A 87 7.36 5.21 -6.23
N PRO A 88 7.01 6.14 -5.33
CA PRO A 88 7.85 7.28 -5.00
C PRO A 88 8.97 6.91 -4.01
N THR A 89 10.06 7.68 -4.05
CA THR A 89 10.98 7.84 -2.92
C THR A 89 10.53 9.04 -2.11
N HIS A 90 9.67 8.84 -1.12
CA HIS A 90 9.15 9.92 -0.28
C HIS A 90 10.24 10.65 0.50
N ALA A 91 9.95 11.88 0.92
CA ALA A 91 10.81 12.72 1.76
C ALA A 91 11.37 11.98 2.99
N SER A 92 10.60 11.07 3.57
CA SER A 92 10.98 10.26 4.73
C SER A 92 11.89 9.05 4.41
N SER A 93 12.25 8.83 3.15
CA SER A 93 13.18 7.75 2.78
C SER A 93 14.58 8.04 3.31
N ARG A 94 15.26 7.03 3.87
CA ARG A 94 16.63 7.19 4.37
C ARG A 94 17.64 7.40 3.25
N VAL A 95 17.37 6.84 2.07
CA VAL A 95 18.18 6.99 0.87
C VAL A 95 17.38 7.79 -0.14
N GLY A 96 17.89 8.92 -0.57
CA GLY A 96 17.25 9.80 -1.56
C GLY A 96 16.06 10.61 -1.05
N GLY A 97 15.77 10.58 0.27
CA GLY A 97 14.80 11.47 0.92
C GLY A 97 15.36 12.85 1.25
N LEU A 98 14.61 13.63 2.01
CA LEU A 98 15.06 14.94 2.48
C LEU A 98 16.04 14.81 3.67
N PRO A 99 16.93 15.82 3.86
CA PRO A 99 17.82 15.87 5.00
C PRO A 99 17.07 15.85 6.34
N ALA A 100 17.69 15.26 7.36
CA ALA A 100 17.10 15.11 8.70
C ALA A 100 16.86 16.45 9.41
N GLU A 101 17.49 17.53 8.97
CA GLU A 101 17.35 18.88 9.50
C GLU A 101 16.18 19.64 8.87
N THR A 102 15.54 19.08 7.85
CA THR A 102 14.40 19.71 7.17
C THR A 102 13.18 19.69 8.11
N GLU A 103 12.41 20.76 8.10
CA GLU A 103 11.14 20.83 8.83
C GLU A 103 10.23 19.66 8.41
N GLY A 104 9.54 19.05 9.39
CA GLY A 104 8.72 17.85 9.17
C GLY A 104 9.45 16.52 9.34
N ALA A 105 10.80 16.56 9.50
CA ALA A 105 11.59 15.36 9.76
C ALA A 105 11.22 14.71 11.10
N PRO A 106 11.38 13.39 11.21
CA PRO A 106 11.83 12.46 10.17
C PRO A 106 10.70 11.87 9.34
N PHE A 107 9.44 12.18 9.64
CA PHE A 107 8.30 11.48 9.05
C PHE A 107 7.75 12.14 7.78
N PHE A 108 7.85 13.46 7.69
CA PHE A 108 7.43 14.23 6.51
C PHE A 108 6.01 13.87 6.03
N TRP A 109 5.06 13.73 6.97
CA TRP A 109 3.74 13.20 6.64
C TRP A 109 2.94 14.12 5.67
N ARG A 110 3.11 15.46 5.78
CA ARG A 110 2.50 16.42 4.85
C ARG A 110 3.12 16.32 3.46
N GLU A 111 4.45 16.33 3.42
CA GLU A 111 5.22 16.22 2.18
C GLU A 111 4.87 14.94 1.43
N ARG A 112 4.65 13.83 2.13
CA ARG A 112 4.25 12.55 1.52
C ARG A 112 2.90 12.65 0.83
N VAL A 113 1.91 13.32 1.41
CA VAL A 113 0.59 13.58 0.80
C VAL A 113 0.75 14.46 -0.44
N GLU A 114 1.54 15.54 -0.34
CA GLU A 114 1.80 16.46 -1.45
C GLU A 114 2.56 15.78 -2.59
N GLU A 115 3.49 14.90 -2.29
CA GLU A 115 4.23 14.10 -3.28
C GLU A 115 3.29 13.19 -4.08
N VAL A 116 2.33 12.53 -3.44
CA VAL A 116 1.33 11.74 -4.16
C VAL A 116 0.45 12.63 -5.02
N ARG A 117 0.01 13.78 -4.51
CA ARG A 117 -0.75 14.77 -5.32
C ARG A 117 0.06 15.26 -6.51
N ALA A 118 1.34 15.57 -6.32
CA ALA A 118 2.22 15.99 -7.40
C ALA A 118 2.39 14.92 -8.50
N ILE A 119 2.37 13.63 -8.13
CA ILE A 119 2.34 12.52 -9.09
C ILE A 119 1.03 12.53 -9.87
N LEU A 120 -0.11 12.64 -9.17
CA LEU A 120 -1.43 12.67 -9.78
C LEU A 120 -1.64 13.88 -10.72
N ASP A 121 -1.08 15.04 -10.36
CA ASP A 121 -1.14 16.26 -11.17
C ASP A 121 -0.33 16.14 -12.46
N ARG A 122 0.68 15.27 -12.48
CA ARG A 122 1.68 15.20 -13.54
C ARG A 122 1.84 13.81 -14.14
N LEU A 123 0.78 13.00 -14.15
CA LEU A 123 0.81 11.65 -14.74
C LEU A 123 1.28 11.66 -16.21
N ILE A 124 0.91 12.68 -16.99
CA ILE A 124 1.37 12.84 -18.38
C ILE A 124 2.90 13.02 -18.46
N GLU A 125 3.49 13.78 -17.52
CA GLU A 125 4.94 13.94 -17.42
C GLU A 125 5.63 12.65 -17.00
N VAL A 126 5.02 11.88 -16.10
CA VAL A 126 5.49 10.53 -15.70
C VAL A 126 5.51 9.61 -16.91
N GLU A 127 4.43 9.53 -17.67
CA GLU A 127 4.34 8.73 -18.90
C GLU A 127 5.35 9.18 -19.96
N GLY A 128 5.57 10.49 -20.10
CA GLY A 128 6.54 11.04 -21.06
C GLY A 128 7.98 10.57 -20.82
N GLN A 129 8.31 10.19 -19.58
CA GLN A 129 9.61 9.62 -19.22
C GLN A 129 9.66 8.08 -19.33
N ALA A 130 8.56 7.44 -19.71
CA ALA A 130 8.42 5.99 -19.86
C ALA A 130 7.89 5.61 -21.26
N PRO A 131 8.71 5.68 -22.33
CA PRO A 131 8.23 5.59 -23.71
C PRO A 131 7.40 4.37 -24.05
N ALA A 132 7.71 3.18 -23.49
CA ALA A 132 6.93 1.97 -23.74
C ALA A 132 5.58 1.94 -23.01
N VAL A 133 5.30 2.91 -22.14
CA VAL A 133 4.06 3.02 -21.34
C VAL A 133 3.25 4.26 -21.74
N ALA A 134 3.86 5.21 -22.45
CA ALA A 134 3.26 6.49 -22.82
C ALA A 134 1.91 6.33 -23.53
N GLY A 135 0.88 7.01 -23.04
CA GLY A 135 -0.50 6.96 -23.58
C GLY A 135 -1.26 5.66 -23.29
N ARG A 136 -0.74 4.81 -22.40
CA ARG A 136 -1.33 3.51 -22.07
C ARG A 136 -1.99 3.47 -20.68
N LEU A 137 -1.71 4.45 -19.82
CA LEU A 137 -2.28 4.51 -18.47
C LEU A 137 -3.74 4.95 -18.49
N ASP A 138 -4.53 4.43 -17.57
CA ASP A 138 -5.89 4.88 -17.32
C ASP A 138 -5.91 5.88 -16.17
N HIS A 139 -5.85 7.17 -16.50
CA HIS A 139 -5.86 8.26 -15.53
C HIS A 139 -7.21 8.40 -14.77
N GLY A 140 -8.24 7.69 -15.21
CA GLY A 140 -9.53 7.63 -14.52
C GLY A 140 -9.67 6.45 -13.56
N SER A 141 -8.67 5.55 -13.50
CA SER A 141 -8.70 4.32 -12.69
C SER A 141 -7.46 4.23 -11.82
N ILE A 142 -7.50 4.90 -10.66
CA ILE A 142 -6.35 5.06 -9.77
C ILE A 142 -6.66 4.50 -8.39
N ALA A 143 -5.79 3.61 -7.90
CA ALA A 143 -5.77 3.17 -6.51
C ALA A 143 -4.52 3.66 -5.80
N ALA A 144 -4.65 3.93 -4.48
CA ALA A 144 -3.52 4.19 -3.61
C ALA A 144 -3.37 3.03 -2.61
N VAL A 145 -2.15 2.53 -2.49
CA VAL A 145 -1.79 1.46 -1.56
C VAL A 145 -0.67 1.95 -0.66
N GLY A 146 -0.79 1.74 0.64
CA GLY A 146 0.22 2.20 1.58
C GLY A 146 0.50 1.20 2.69
N HIS A 147 1.79 1.00 2.98
CA HIS A 147 2.24 0.17 4.10
C HIS A 147 2.71 1.04 5.26
N SER A 148 2.31 0.70 6.49
CA SER A 148 2.80 1.37 7.70
C SER A 148 2.59 2.90 7.62
N LEU A 149 3.64 3.73 7.70
CA LEU A 149 3.55 5.18 7.49
C LEU A 149 2.99 5.55 6.09
N GLY A 150 3.19 4.69 5.07
CA GLY A 150 2.52 4.82 3.78
C GLY A 150 1.01 4.61 3.88
N GLY A 151 0.58 3.72 4.76
CA GLY A 151 -0.84 3.53 5.09
C GLY A 151 -1.46 4.78 5.73
N HIS A 152 -0.73 5.46 6.63
CA HIS A 152 -1.13 6.77 7.14
C HIS A 152 -1.31 7.80 6.01
N THR A 153 -0.32 7.91 5.11
CA THR A 153 -0.39 8.79 3.94
C THR A 153 -1.63 8.49 3.09
N VAL A 154 -1.88 7.21 2.81
CA VAL A 154 -3.02 6.78 2.01
C VAL A 154 -4.34 7.00 2.76
N SER A 155 -4.42 6.78 4.07
CA SER A 155 -5.63 7.08 4.86
C SER A 155 -6.08 8.53 4.71
N LEU A 156 -5.13 9.49 4.77
CA LEU A 156 -5.40 10.91 4.54
C LEU A 156 -5.92 11.17 3.13
N LEU A 157 -5.31 10.56 2.12
CA LEU A 157 -5.73 10.71 0.71
C LEU A 157 -7.10 10.07 0.44
N LEU A 158 -7.50 9.05 1.20
CA LEU A 158 -8.82 8.39 1.10
C LEU A 158 -9.91 9.13 1.89
N GLY A 159 -9.57 10.18 2.64
CA GLY A 159 -10.53 11.06 3.30
C GLY A 159 -10.42 11.13 4.81
N ALA A 160 -9.57 10.32 5.48
CA ALA A 160 -9.32 10.50 6.91
C ALA A 160 -8.82 11.93 7.19
N ARG A 161 -9.11 12.46 8.39
CA ARG A 161 -8.73 13.82 8.75
C ARG A 161 -7.79 13.83 9.93
N LEU A 162 -6.85 14.75 9.90
CA LEU A 162 -6.00 15.05 11.05
C LEU A 162 -6.39 16.43 11.60
N HIS A 163 -6.86 16.47 12.85
CA HIS A 163 -7.33 17.73 13.51
C HIS A 163 -8.32 18.54 12.63
N GLY A 164 -9.15 17.85 11.85
CA GLY A 164 -10.12 18.47 10.94
C GLY A 164 -9.56 18.89 9.58
N GLU A 165 -8.25 18.78 9.35
CA GLU A 165 -7.61 19.07 8.05
C GLU A 165 -8.05 18.06 7.00
N VAL A 166 -8.46 18.54 5.81
CA VAL A 166 -8.92 17.73 4.69
C VAL A 166 -7.78 17.50 3.72
N SER A 167 -7.39 16.25 3.55
CA SER A 167 -6.32 15.83 2.65
C SER A 167 -6.77 14.84 1.57
N GLY A 168 -8.06 14.54 1.48
CA GLY A 168 -8.60 13.60 0.48
C GLY A 168 -8.38 14.07 -0.96
N ASP A 169 -8.17 13.10 -1.86
CA ASP A 169 -8.04 13.35 -3.30
C ASP A 169 -9.01 12.48 -4.09
N SER A 170 -10.01 13.11 -4.71
CA SER A 170 -11.11 12.43 -5.41
C SER A 170 -10.69 11.69 -6.68
N ARG A 171 -9.47 11.86 -7.17
CA ARG A 171 -8.91 11.09 -8.29
C ARG A 171 -8.58 9.65 -7.88
N ILE A 172 -8.38 9.41 -6.58
CA ILE A 172 -8.15 8.07 -6.04
C ILE A 172 -9.50 7.41 -5.80
N SER A 173 -9.81 6.40 -6.60
CA SER A 173 -11.10 5.72 -6.59
C SER A 173 -11.14 4.48 -5.67
N ALA A 174 -9.97 4.00 -5.22
CA ALA A 174 -9.86 2.85 -4.31
C ALA A 174 -8.59 2.91 -3.48
N GLY A 175 -8.56 2.20 -2.33
CA GLY A 175 -7.39 2.13 -1.49
C GLY A 175 -7.12 0.76 -0.88
N ILE A 176 -5.85 0.54 -0.47
CA ILE A 176 -5.46 -0.56 0.40
C ILE A 176 -4.54 -0.02 1.50
N LEU A 177 -4.89 -0.32 2.74
CA LEU A 177 -4.14 0.04 3.93
C LEU A 177 -3.47 -1.23 4.48
N LEU A 178 -2.15 -1.33 4.29
CA LEU A 178 -1.34 -2.48 4.70
C LEU A 178 -0.71 -2.16 6.06
N THR A 179 -1.12 -2.82 7.12
CA THR A 179 -0.68 -2.58 8.51
C THR A 179 -0.51 -1.09 8.83
N ALA A 180 -1.50 -0.30 8.38
CA ALA A 180 -1.52 1.14 8.60
C ALA A 180 -1.69 1.45 10.09
N PRO A 181 -1.17 2.59 10.59
CA PRO A 181 -1.46 3.02 11.95
C PRO A 181 -2.97 3.14 12.20
N GLY A 182 -3.40 2.68 13.35
CA GLY A 182 -4.75 2.93 13.86
C GLY A 182 -4.89 4.34 14.45
N ARG A 183 -5.87 4.53 15.34
CA ARG A 183 -6.08 5.83 16.01
C ARG A 183 -4.89 6.21 16.86
N GLY A 184 -4.57 7.49 16.82
CA GLY A 184 -3.60 8.14 17.70
C GLY A 184 -4.19 8.59 19.04
N GLY A 185 -3.66 9.69 19.59
CA GLY A 185 -4.12 10.24 20.86
C GLY A 185 -4.09 9.22 21.99
N LYS A 186 -5.21 9.04 22.66
CA LYS A 186 -5.36 8.13 23.82
C LYS A 186 -5.06 6.64 23.54
N ASP A 187 -5.07 6.25 22.29
CA ASP A 187 -4.78 4.85 21.91
C ASP A 187 -3.28 4.58 21.83
N LEU A 188 -2.46 5.62 21.88
CA LEU A 188 -0.99 5.51 22.01
C LEU A 188 -0.54 5.46 23.47
N THR A 189 0.69 5.01 23.69
CA THR A 189 1.32 5.20 25.01
C THR A 189 1.62 6.69 25.23
N ASP A 190 1.69 7.16 26.48
CA ASP A 190 1.92 8.57 26.82
C ASP A 190 3.16 9.16 26.12
N GLU A 191 4.24 8.38 26.01
CA GLU A 191 5.46 8.76 25.30
C GLU A 191 5.20 8.95 23.80
N ASN A 192 4.42 8.06 23.22
CA ASN A 192 4.15 8.05 21.78
C ASN A 192 3.06 9.04 21.37
N GLU A 193 2.11 9.37 22.25
CA GLU A 193 1.12 10.42 21.99
C GLU A 193 1.82 11.76 21.70
N ALA A 194 2.79 12.14 22.54
CA ALA A 194 3.55 13.37 22.33
C ALA A 194 4.47 13.31 21.10
N ARG A 195 4.98 12.12 20.76
CA ARG A 195 5.93 11.91 19.66
C ARG A 195 5.28 11.79 18.29
N PHE A 196 4.05 11.26 18.24
CA PHE A 196 3.33 10.95 17.00
C PHE A 196 1.93 11.60 16.97
N PRO A 197 1.80 12.92 17.21
CA PRO A 197 0.50 13.60 17.21
C PRO A 197 -0.22 13.50 15.86
N PHE A 198 0.52 13.25 14.77
CA PHE A 198 -0.02 13.07 13.42
C PHE A 198 -0.68 11.70 13.22
N PHE A 199 -0.59 10.76 14.15
CA PHE A 199 -1.36 9.50 14.09
C PHE A 199 -2.81 9.67 14.59
N ASP A 200 -3.18 10.81 15.15
CA ASP A 200 -4.53 11.06 15.65
C ASP A 200 -5.53 11.32 14.51
N LEU A 201 -5.71 10.30 13.67
CA LEU A 201 -6.59 10.35 12.52
C LEU A 201 -8.05 10.10 12.91
N ASP A 202 -8.93 10.95 12.40
CA ASP A 202 -10.38 10.71 12.35
C ASP A 202 -10.73 9.96 11.05
N PHE A 203 -11.06 8.68 11.16
CA PHE A 203 -11.45 7.83 10.05
C PHE A 203 -12.92 7.99 9.63
N ALA A 204 -13.76 8.70 10.38
CA ALA A 204 -15.18 8.88 10.06
C ALA A 204 -15.42 9.51 8.67
N HIS A 205 -14.41 10.16 8.12
CA HIS A 205 -14.42 10.79 6.80
C HIS A 205 -13.71 9.99 5.70
N LEU A 206 -13.19 8.80 6.01
CA LEU A 206 -12.60 7.88 5.04
C LEU A 206 -13.73 7.21 4.27
N VAL A 207 -14.16 7.83 3.17
CA VAL A 207 -15.32 7.41 2.36
C VAL A 207 -14.91 6.66 1.08
N THR A 208 -13.67 6.79 0.65
CA THR A 208 -13.17 6.07 -0.54
C THR A 208 -13.14 4.57 -0.27
N PRO A 209 -13.68 3.73 -1.19
CA PRO A 209 -13.66 2.28 -1.04
C PRO A 209 -12.26 1.75 -0.75
N SER A 210 -12.09 1.01 0.35
CA SER A 210 -10.77 0.51 0.74
C SER A 210 -10.82 -0.86 1.41
N LEU A 211 -9.70 -1.58 1.27
CA LEU A 211 -9.36 -2.80 1.97
C LEU A 211 -8.36 -2.46 3.08
N VAL A 212 -8.62 -2.93 4.29
CA VAL A 212 -7.65 -2.89 5.40
C VAL A 212 -7.02 -4.28 5.54
N VAL A 213 -5.68 -4.34 5.64
CA VAL A 213 -4.94 -5.60 5.77
C VAL A 213 -4.10 -5.56 7.03
N CYS A 214 -4.26 -6.55 7.90
CA CYS A 214 -3.54 -6.69 9.16
C CYS A 214 -2.83 -8.03 9.24
N GLY A 215 -1.66 -8.06 9.88
CA GLY A 215 -1.02 -9.28 10.33
C GLY A 215 -1.48 -9.65 11.74
N ALA A 216 -1.89 -10.88 11.97
CA ALA A 216 -2.35 -11.31 13.30
C ALA A 216 -1.24 -11.28 14.36
N ASP A 217 0.02 -11.36 13.91
CA ASP A 217 1.20 -11.35 14.79
C ASP A 217 1.91 -9.97 14.79
N ASP A 218 1.26 -8.94 14.22
CA ASP A 218 1.77 -7.57 14.26
C ASP A 218 1.54 -6.95 15.65
N ASN A 219 2.61 -6.80 16.41
CA ASN A 219 2.56 -6.18 17.74
C ASN A 219 3.08 -4.73 17.66
N PRO A 220 2.19 -3.75 17.49
CA PRO A 220 2.59 -2.37 17.32
C PRO A 220 3.23 -1.82 18.60
N ARG A 221 4.42 -1.21 18.45
CA ARG A 221 5.19 -0.65 19.59
C ARG A 221 4.72 0.74 20.01
N PHE A 222 3.71 1.29 19.33
CA PHE A 222 3.23 2.66 19.55
C PHE A 222 2.06 2.74 20.54
N THR A 223 1.37 1.64 20.74
CA THR A 223 0.17 1.52 21.54
C THR A 223 0.27 0.36 22.52
N SER A 224 -0.55 0.35 23.55
CA SER A 224 -0.74 -0.81 24.43
C SER A 224 -1.75 -1.83 23.89
N ARG A 225 -2.38 -1.53 22.76
CA ARG A 225 -3.30 -2.42 22.05
C ARG A 225 -2.52 -3.47 21.24
N GLY A 226 -3.18 -4.55 20.89
CA GLY A 226 -2.63 -5.59 20.04
C GLY A 226 -2.72 -5.29 18.54
N PRO A 227 -2.58 -6.33 17.70
CA PRO A 227 -2.67 -6.21 16.23
C PRO A 227 -3.94 -5.57 15.72
N GLU A 228 -5.05 -5.68 16.46
CA GLU A 228 -6.35 -5.07 16.13
C GLU A 228 -6.30 -3.55 16.02
N TRP A 229 -5.25 -2.88 16.55
CA TRP A 229 -5.05 -1.45 16.37
C TRP A 229 -4.94 -1.06 14.88
N HIS A 230 -4.37 -1.90 14.05
CA HIS A 230 -4.27 -1.69 12.62
C HIS A 230 -5.61 -1.79 11.87
N ALA A 231 -6.65 -2.33 12.53
CA ALA A 231 -7.99 -2.46 11.97
C ALA A 231 -8.90 -1.23 12.20
N ASP A 232 -8.44 -0.20 12.93
CA ASP A 232 -9.28 0.95 13.29
C ASP A 232 -9.88 1.65 12.05
N ALA A 233 -9.12 1.78 10.97
CA ALA A 233 -9.63 2.34 9.72
C ALA A 233 -10.82 1.53 9.15
N TYR A 234 -10.85 0.19 9.35
CA TYR A 234 -11.98 -0.62 8.97
C TYR A 234 -13.18 -0.36 9.88
N HIS A 235 -12.99 -0.31 11.19
CA HIS A 235 -14.10 -0.14 12.11
C HIS A 235 -14.77 1.23 12.00
N ASP A 236 -13.97 2.28 11.89
CA ASP A 236 -14.43 3.67 11.96
C ASP A 236 -14.66 4.32 10.58
N GLY A 237 -13.99 3.85 9.52
CA GLY A 237 -14.06 4.44 8.18
C GLY A 237 -15.22 3.87 7.35
N PRO A 238 -16.22 4.66 6.95
CA PRO A 238 -17.38 4.15 6.19
C PRO A 238 -17.00 3.61 4.81
N GLY A 239 -15.90 4.08 4.21
CA GLY A 239 -15.38 3.59 2.94
C GLY A 239 -14.55 2.31 3.06
N ALA A 240 -14.04 1.97 4.23
CA ALA A 240 -13.32 0.71 4.45
C ALA A 240 -14.30 -0.46 4.44
N ARG A 241 -14.38 -1.18 3.33
CA ARG A 241 -15.41 -2.19 3.05
C ARG A 241 -15.04 -3.58 3.53
N ALA A 242 -13.74 -3.89 3.57
CA ALA A 242 -13.25 -5.21 3.95
C ALA A 242 -12.02 -5.09 4.86
N LEU A 243 -11.89 -6.06 5.77
CA LEU A 243 -10.72 -6.30 6.61
C LEU A 243 -10.19 -7.71 6.31
N LEU A 244 -8.95 -7.77 5.85
CA LEU A 244 -8.20 -9.02 5.71
C LEU A 244 -7.24 -9.15 6.89
N THR A 245 -7.42 -10.17 7.71
CA THR A 245 -6.47 -10.54 8.78
C THR A 245 -5.71 -11.78 8.35
N LEU A 246 -4.38 -11.67 8.23
CA LEU A 246 -3.49 -12.76 7.85
C LEU A 246 -2.85 -13.38 9.09
N HIS A 247 -2.90 -14.70 9.18
CA HIS A 247 -2.36 -15.47 10.30
C HIS A 247 -0.87 -15.75 10.12
N GLY A 248 -0.12 -15.79 11.21
CA GLY A 248 1.31 -16.12 11.21
C GLY A 248 2.21 -15.07 10.57
N VAL A 249 1.70 -13.87 10.33
CA VAL A 249 2.50 -12.76 9.77
C VAL A 249 2.42 -11.53 10.66
N GLY A 250 3.52 -10.82 10.78
CA GLY A 250 3.63 -9.55 11.49
C GLY A 250 3.52 -8.33 10.57
N HIS A 251 4.17 -7.24 10.98
CA HIS A 251 4.10 -5.93 10.31
C HIS A 251 4.50 -5.94 8.84
N GLY A 252 5.45 -6.77 8.46
CA GLY A 252 5.92 -6.91 7.08
C GLY A 252 5.05 -7.79 6.18
N LEU A 253 3.88 -8.30 6.64
CA LEU A 253 2.93 -9.12 5.87
C LEU A 253 3.62 -10.24 5.06
N GLY A 254 4.55 -10.95 5.69
CA GLY A 254 5.30 -12.06 5.10
C GLY A 254 6.50 -11.64 4.25
N GLY A 255 6.82 -10.34 4.12
CA GLY A 255 8.00 -9.85 3.40
C GLY A 255 7.69 -8.93 2.22
N ILE A 256 6.60 -8.16 2.28
CA ILE A 256 6.18 -7.27 1.17
C ILE A 256 7.20 -6.20 0.79
N ALA A 257 8.02 -5.76 1.74
CA ALA A 257 9.04 -4.73 1.51
C ALA A 257 10.29 -5.26 0.77
N GLY A 258 10.44 -6.58 0.68
CA GLY A 258 11.59 -7.25 0.05
C GLY A 258 12.70 -7.55 1.05
N LEU A 259 13.69 -8.34 0.59
CA LEU A 259 14.76 -8.90 1.43
C LEU A 259 15.68 -7.84 2.05
N ASP A 260 15.84 -6.69 1.39
CA ASP A 260 16.72 -5.61 1.85
C ASP A 260 16.07 -4.68 2.88
N ALA A 261 14.82 -4.96 3.24
CA ALA A 261 14.09 -4.14 4.21
C ALA A 261 14.42 -4.58 5.64
N LYS A 262 14.83 -3.62 6.47
CA LYS A 262 15.03 -3.85 7.91
C LYS A 262 13.76 -4.35 8.63
N GLU A 263 12.59 -4.10 8.04
CA GLU A 263 11.29 -4.49 8.57
C GLU A 263 10.91 -5.94 8.24
N THR A 264 11.69 -6.63 7.41
CA THR A 264 11.50 -8.06 7.14
C THR A 264 12.09 -8.86 8.31
N GLU A 265 11.35 -8.89 9.41
CA GLU A 265 11.76 -9.61 10.62
C GLU A 265 11.67 -11.13 10.42
N VAL A 266 10.66 -11.59 9.69
CA VAL A 266 10.45 -13.01 9.35
C VAL A 266 9.80 -13.10 7.98
N GLU A 267 10.39 -13.89 7.08
CA GLU A 267 9.78 -14.24 5.81
C GLU A 267 8.78 -15.37 6.00
N VAL A 268 7.55 -15.12 5.59
CA VAL A 268 6.47 -16.12 5.54
C VAL A 268 5.99 -16.22 4.10
N PRO A 269 6.59 -17.10 3.27
CA PRO A 269 6.32 -17.12 1.82
C PRO A 269 4.85 -17.29 1.45
N ASP A 270 4.12 -18.17 2.13
CA ASP A 270 2.67 -18.32 1.93
C ASP A 270 1.89 -17.07 2.37
N GLY A 271 2.29 -16.42 3.46
CA GLY A 271 1.68 -15.17 3.91
C GLY A 271 1.91 -14.02 2.92
N LEU A 272 3.12 -13.90 2.39
CA LEU A 272 3.43 -12.94 1.32
C LEU A 272 2.61 -13.21 0.06
N GLU A 273 2.54 -14.48 -0.37
CA GLU A 273 1.77 -14.85 -1.56
C GLU A 273 0.27 -14.60 -1.36
N ALA A 274 -0.28 -14.89 -0.18
CA ALA A 274 -1.66 -14.56 0.17
C ALA A 274 -1.90 -13.04 0.13
N THR A 275 -1.00 -12.24 0.70
CA THR A 275 -1.06 -10.77 0.62
C THR A 275 -1.14 -10.29 -0.83
N LYS A 276 -0.25 -10.78 -1.68
CA LYS A 276 -0.20 -10.41 -3.11
C LYS A 276 -1.50 -10.75 -3.84
N ARG A 277 -2.02 -11.96 -3.63
CA ARG A 277 -3.20 -12.48 -4.34
C ARG A 277 -4.50 -11.81 -3.88
N MET A 278 -4.68 -11.67 -2.58
CA MET A 278 -5.86 -11.02 -2.02
C MET A 278 -5.94 -9.54 -2.39
N THR A 279 -4.81 -8.81 -2.29
CA THR A 279 -4.75 -7.40 -2.69
C THR A 279 -4.97 -7.20 -4.19
N LEU A 280 -4.44 -8.11 -5.04
CA LEU A 280 -4.72 -8.12 -6.47
C LEU A 280 -6.21 -8.32 -6.75
N ALA A 281 -6.84 -9.31 -6.10
CA ALA A 281 -8.25 -9.62 -6.28
C ALA A 281 -9.14 -8.43 -5.91
N TRP A 282 -8.83 -7.74 -4.80
CA TRP A 282 -9.49 -6.50 -4.40
C TRP A 282 -9.35 -5.42 -5.48
N LEU A 283 -8.13 -5.11 -5.92
CA LEU A 283 -7.86 -4.09 -6.93
C LEU A 283 -8.61 -4.38 -8.24
N ARG A 284 -8.61 -5.62 -8.70
CA ARG A 284 -9.31 -6.02 -9.93
C ARG A 284 -10.82 -5.82 -9.84
N THR A 285 -11.41 -6.15 -8.70
CA THR A 285 -12.85 -6.00 -8.49
C THR A 285 -13.25 -4.55 -8.30
N ILE A 286 -12.57 -3.82 -7.42
CA ILE A 286 -12.99 -2.45 -7.08
C ILE A 286 -12.78 -1.46 -8.22
N LEU A 287 -11.80 -1.69 -9.07
CA LEU A 287 -11.53 -0.88 -10.27
C LEU A 287 -12.27 -1.38 -11.52
N GLY A 288 -13.15 -2.38 -11.39
CA GLY A 288 -14.04 -2.84 -12.45
C GLY A 288 -13.41 -3.72 -13.53
N TYR A 289 -12.24 -4.31 -13.30
CA TYR A 289 -11.56 -5.18 -14.27
C TYR A 289 -12.01 -6.63 -14.19
N ASP A 290 -12.47 -7.07 -13.01
CA ASP A 290 -12.98 -8.43 -12.81
C ASP A 290 -13.90 -8.45 -11.57
N ALA A 291 -15.19 -8.43 -11.81
CA ALA A 291 -16.20 -8.37 -10.75
C ALA A 291 -16.21 -9.62 -9.83
N ALA A 292 -15.71 -10.76 -10.31
CA ALA A 292 -15.69 -12.01 -9.57
C ALA A 292 -14.38 -12.24 -8.78
N ALA A 293 -13.32 -11.48 -9.03
CA ALA A 293 -11.99 -11.75 -8.49
C ALA A 293 -11.98 -11.76 -6.96
N TRP A 294 -12.57 -10.75 -6.31
CA TRP A 294 -12.60 -10.66 -4.86
C TRP A 294 -13.43 -11.79 -4.22
N THR A 295 -14.64 -12.02 -4.72
CA THR A 295 -15.50 -13.11 -4.22
C THR A 295 -14.84 -14.48 -4.34
N SER A 296 -14.16 -14.73 -5.47
CA SER A 296 -13.43 -15.99 -5.69
C SER A 296 -12.23 -16.13 -4.76
N ALA A 297 -11.50 -15.04 -4.50
CA ALA A 297 -10.38 -15.03 -3.58
C ALA A 297 -10.84 -15.24 -2.13
N CYS A 298 -11.93 -14.58 -1.70
CA CYS A 298 -12.53 -14.79 -0.38
C CYS A 298 -13.01 -16.22 -0.20
N ALA A 299 -13.65 -16.82 -1.20
CA ALA A 299 -14.08 -18.21 -1.15
C ALA A 299 -12.89 -19.19 -1.00
N ALA A 300 -11.79 -18.94 -1.72
CA ALA A 300 -10.57 -19.73 -1.58
C ALA A 300 -9.93 -19.57 -0.19
N LEU A 301 -9.90 -18.34 0.32
CA LEU A 301 -9.37 -18.07 1.66
C LEU A 301 -10.26 -18.70 2.76
N ALA A 302 -11.58 -18.69 2.60
CA ALA A 302 -12.50 -19.35 3.55
C ALA A 302 -12.49 -20.89 3.43
N GLY A 303 -11.95 -21.44 2.34
CA GLY A 303 -11.90 -22.86 2.04
C GLY A 303 -10.47 -23.44 2.12
N PRO A 304 -9.85 -23.78 0.98
CA PRO A 304 -8.56 -24.47 0.95
C PRO A 304 -7.40 -23.65 1.55
N ALA A 305 -7.51 -22.31 1.59
CA ALA A 305 -6.49 -21.44 2.15
C ALA A 305 -6.83 -20.87 3.55
N SER A 306 -7.79 -21.47 4.26
CA SER A 306 -8.33 -20.93 5.52
C SER A 306 -7.34 -20.82 6.69
N THR A 307 -6.23 -21.53 6.62
CA THR A 307 -5.16 -21.40 7.61
C THR A 307 -4.36 -20.10 7.48
N LEU A 308 -4.43 -19.43 6.32
CA LEU A 308 -3.65 -18.22 6.04
C LEU A 308 -4.30 -16.94 6.55
N GLY A 309 -5.62 -16.94 6.79
CA GLY A 309 -6.29 -15.74 7.25
C GLY A 309 -7.81 -15.79 7.10
N GLN A 310 -8.41 -14.64 7.34
CA GLN A 310 -9.87 -14.44 7.24
C GLN A 310 -10.20 -13.06 6.70
N VAL A 311 -11.39 -12.94 6.11
CA VAL A 311 -11.94 -11.65 5.63
C VAL A 311 -13.22 -11.34 6.38
N GLU A 312 -13.34 -10.10 6.83
CA GLU A 312 -14.59 -9.50 7.30
C GLU A 312 -15.04 -8.45 6.30
N GLU A 313 -16.33 -8.41 5.99
CA GLU A 313 -16.89 -7.41 5.07
C GLU A 313 -18.04 -6.66 5.76
N LYS A 314 -18.10 -5.34 5.52
CA LYS A 314 -19.26 -4.54 5.91
C LYS A 314 -20.40 -4.85 4.96
N SER A 315 -21.59 -5.06 5.54
CA SER A 315 -22.82 -5.19 4.75
C SER A 315 -22.98 -3.98 3.84
N SER A 316 -23.23 -4.25 2.55
CA SER A 316 -23.61 -3.19 1.63
C SER A 316 -24.92 -2.57 2.14
N GLY A 317 -24.85 -1.33 2.63
CA GLY A 317 -26.02 -0.58 3.05
C GLY A 317 -26.86 -0.12 1.84
#